data_a7a834715ebb0de1e682948198c431eb
#
_entry.id   a7a834715ebb0de1e682948198c431eb
#
_cell.length_a   1.000
_cell.length_b   1.000
_cell.length_c   1.000
_cell.angle_alpha   90.00
_cell.angle_beta   90.00
_cell.angle_gamma   90.00
#
_symmetry.space_group_name_H-M   'P 1'
#
loop_
_entity.id
_entity.type
_entity.pdbx_description
1 polymer ?
#
loop_
_entity_poly.entity_id
_entity_poly.type
_entity_poly.pdbx_seq_one_letter_code
_entity_poly.pdbx_strand_id
1 'polypeptide(L)'
;MVWRFRDYMSRSGRNPIGDWYKGLSPQAKADFDRLLQILERTREWREPAFKRLQGKKYRGLGELRWLTERVQYRVIGCNGPGRGEYTLLIGCTHKSQVYNPPNALDTAAQRMKSLQSGEGSTCEHKS
;
A
#
# COMPACT_ATOMS: atom_id res chain seq x y z
N MET A 1 19.55 1.56 2.90
CA MET A 1 18.09 1.38 2.89
C MET A 1 17.49 1.98 4.14
N VAL A 2 16.47 2.83 3.97
CA VAL A 2 15.81 3.49 5.10
C VAL A 2 14.51 2.78 5.45
N TRP A 3 13.83 2.24 4.45
CA TRP A 3 12.52 1.62 4.61
C TRP A 3 12.51 0.19 4.09
N ARG A 4 11.66 -0.64 4.71
CA ARG A 4 11.36 -1.99 4.23
C ARG A 4 9.85 -2.10 4.04
N PHE A 5 9.45 -2.67 2.91
CA PHE A 5 8.04 -2.86 2.62
C PHE A 5 7.58 -4.24 3.07
N ARG A 6 6.43 -4.27 3.73
CA ARG A 6 5.77 -5.48 4.20
C ARG A 6 4.41 -5.59 3.54
N ASP A 7 3.92 -6.80 3.35
CA ASP A 7 2.57 -7.04 2.88
C ASP A 7 1.69 -7.46 4.05
N TYR A 8 0.48 -6.90 4.11
CA TYR A 8 -0.54 -7.38 5.04
C TYR A 8 -0.89 -8.82 4.71
N MET A 9 -1.02 -9.66 5.76
CA MET A 9 -1.54 -11.01 5.64
C MET A 9 -2.76 -11.17 6.53
N SER A 10 -3.83 -11.72 5.96
CA SER A 10 -5.03 -11.99 6.72
C SER A 10 -4.80 -13.12 7.71
N ARG A 11 -5.72 -13.26 8.67
CA ARG A 11 -5.69 -14.34 9.64
C ARG A 11 -5.68 -15.72 8.98
N SER A 12 -6.31 -15.84 7.81
CA SER A 12 -6.35 -17.09 7.05
C SER A 12 -5.08 -17.35 6.23
N GLY A 13 -4.10 -16.47 6.30
CA GLY A 13 -2.84 -16.61 5.58
C GLY A 13 -2.85 -16.11 4.15
N ARG A 14 -3.84 -15.31 3.77
CA ARG A 14 -3.90 -14.73 2.44
C ARG A 14 -3.11 -13.43 2.39
N ASN A 15 -2.45 -13.22 1.25
CA ASN A 15 -1.72 -11.99 0.96
C ASN A 15 -2.43 -11.24 -0.17
N PRO A 16 -3.37 -10.33 0.16
CA PRO A 16 -4.11 -9.62 -0.87
C PRO A 16 -3.26 -8.69 -1.73
N ILE A 17 -2.15 -8.18 -1.19
CA ILE A 17 -1.21 -7.37 -1.97
C ILE A 17 -0.51 -8.23 -3.01
N GLY A 18 -0.02 -9.40 -2.61
CA GLY A 18 0.61 -10.31 -3.54
C GLY A 18 -0.33 -10.77 -4.65
N ASP A 19 -1.57 -11.06 -4.31
CA ASP A 19 -2.59 -11.45 -5.28
C ASP A 19 -2.88 -10.30 -6.26
N TRP A 20 -3.06 -9.09 -5.73
CA TRP A 20 -3.29 -7.90 -6.55
C TRP A 20 -2.10 -7.63 -7.49
N TYR A 21 -0.88 -7.72 -6.96
CA TYR A 21 0.34 -7.49 -7.72
C TYR A 21 0.44 -8.46 -8.91
N LYS A 22 0.16 -9.73 -8.70
CA LYS A 22 0.20 -10.74 -9.76
C LYS A 22 -0.73 -10.42 -10.91
N GLY A 23 -1.83 -9.73 -10.65
CA GLY A 23 -2.80 -9.34 -11.66
C GLY A 23 -2.45 -8.09 -12.44
N LEU A 24 -1.40 -7.37 -12.06
CA LEU A 24 -1.00 -6.16 -12.76
C LEU A 24 -0.36 -6.49 -14.12
N SER A 25 -0.46 -5.55 -15.06
CA SER A 25 0.27 -5.66 -16.31
C SER A 25 1.78 -5.65 -16.05
N PRO A 26 2.61 -6.18 -16.96
CA PRO A 26 4.06 -6.13 -16.78
C PRO A 26 4.60 -4.70 -16.57
N GLN A 27 4.05 -3.72 -17.30
CA GLN A 27 4.49 -2.34 -17.14
C GLN A 27 4.08 -1.76 -15.78
N ALA A 28 2.87 -2.04 -15.32
CA ALA A 28 2.42 -1.57 -14.01
C ALA A 28 3.26 -2.19 -12.89
N LYS A 29 3.61 -3.47 -13.00
CA LYS A 29 4.52 -4.13 -12.05
C LYS A 29 5.88 -3.45 -12.02
N ALA A 30 6.45 -3.20 -13.19
CA ALA A 30 7.77 -2.57 -13.29
C ALA A 30 7.77 -1.16 -12.69
N ASP A 31 6.72 -0.39 -12.97
CA ASP A 31 6.60 0.97 -12.45
C ASP A 31 6.42 0.97 -10.93
N PHE A 32 5.64 0.03 -10.41
CA PHE A 32 5.47 -0.12 -8.98
C PHE A 32 6.78 -0.53 -8.29
N ASP A 33 7.47 -1.53 -8.86
CA ASP A 33 8.76 -1.98 -8.32
C ASP A 33 9.76 -0.84 -8.24
N ARG A 34 9.81 -0.01 -9.29
CA ARG A 34 10.70 1.15 -9.33
C ARG A 34 10.33 2.17 -8.26
N LEU A 35 9.03 2.41 -8.08
CA LEU A 35 8.55 3.32 -7.04
C LEU A 35 9.02 2.85 -5.66
N LEU A 36 8.84 1.57 -5.36
CA LEU A 36 9.26 1.03 -4.07
C LEU A 36 10.79 1.13 -3.88
N GLN A 37 11.56 0.88 -4.93
CA GLN A 37 13.02 1.00 -4.87
C GLN A 37 13.44 2.43 -4.53
N ILE A 38 12.77 3.42 -5.10
CA ILE A 38 13.05 4.83 -4.82
C ILE A 38 12.67 5.17 -3.38
N LEU A 39 11.49 4.74 -2.95
CA LEU A 39 10.99 5.05 -1.62
C LEU A 39 11.81 4.37 -0.51
N GLU A 40 12.33 3.17 -0.76
CA GLU A 40 13.21 2.49 0.20
C GLU A 40 14.39 3.35 0.62
N ARG A 41 14.90 4.16 -0.30
CA ARG A 41 16.09 4.99 -0.10
C ARG A 41 15.75 6.43 0.24
N THR A 42 14.47 6.77 0.32
CA THR A 42 14.01 8.13 0.56
C THR A 42 13.54 8.25 2.00
N ARG A 43 14.18 9.11 2.76
CA ARG A 43 13.87 9.25 4.18
C ARG A 43 12.46 9.79 4.40
N GLU A 44 12.09 10.83 3.68
CA GLU A 44 10.78 11.46 3.80
C GLU A 44 10.04 11.41 2.46
N TRP A 45 8.88 10.80 2.48
CA TRP A 45 8.07 10.64 1.29
C TRP A 45 7.12 11.82 1.12
N ARG A 46 6.95 12.28 -0.13
CA ARG A 46 6.16 13.47 -0.46
C ARG A 46 5.34 13.25 -1.72
N GLU A 47 4.36 14.15 -1.92
CA GLU A 47 3.66 14.19 -3.19
C GLU A 47 4.63 14.51 -4.34
N PRO A 48 4.38 13.99 -5.53
CA PRO A 48 3.19 13.24 -5.94
C PRO A 48 3.21 11.75 -5.60
N ALA A 49 4.36 11.19 -5.21
CA ALA A 49 4.51 9.74 -5.03
C ALA A 49 3.81 9.22 -3.77
N PHE A 50 3.64 10.07 -2.77
CA PHE A 50 3.05 9.68 -1.49
C PHE A 50 2.21 10.80 -0.91
N LYS A 51 1.08 10.44 -0.30
CA LYS A 51 0.23 11.39 0.40
C LYS A 51 -0.38 10.73 1.65
N ARG A 52 -0.32 11.42 2.78
CA ARG A 52 -1.03 10.99 3.98
C ARG A 52 -2.51 11.25 3.79
N LEU A 53 -3.33 10.28 4.19
CA LEU A 53 -4.77 10.43 4.06
C LEU A 53 -5.31 11.29 5.18
N GLN A 54 -6.32 12.08 4.86
CA GLN A 54 -6.94 13.02 5.78
C GLN A 54 -8.17 12.39 6.45
N GLY A 55 -8.56 12.98 7.59
CA GLY A 55 -9.74 12.57 8.30
C GLY A 55 -9.46 11.60 9.44
N LYS A 56 -10.33 11.65 10.41
CA LYS A 56 -10.19 10.87 11.65
C LYS A 56 -10.24 9.37 11.40
N LYS A 57 -11.11 8.95 10.47
CA LYS A 57 -11.32 7.55 10.12
C LYS A 57 -10.09 6.90 9.50
N TYR A 58 -9.30 7.69 8.77
CA TYR A 58 -8.15 7.19 8.00
C TYR A 58 -6.81 7.62 8.58
N ARG A 59 -6.80 8.06 9.82
CA ARG A 59 -5.57 8.47 10.50
C ARG A 59 -4.58 7.31 10.52
N GLY A 60 -3.35 7.61 10.14
CA GLY A 60 -2.28 6.61 10.09
C GLY A 60 -2.14 5.93 8.74
N LEU A 61 -3.07 6.15 7.82
CA LEU A 61 -2.98 5.62 6.47
C LEU A 61 -2.28 6.60 5.54
N GLY A 62 -1.52 6.06 4.61
CA GLY A 62 -0.91 6.83 3.53
C GLY A 62 -1.10 6.11 2.22
N GLU A 63 -0.91 6.86 1.14
CA GLU A 63 -1.19 6.32 -0.19
C GLU A 63 0.04 6.53 -1.08
N LEU A 64 0.55 5.41 -1.62
CA LEU A 64 1.57 5.42 -2.67
C LEU A 64 0.86 5.61 -4.00
N ARG A 65 1.43 6.41 -4.89
CA ARG A 65 0.79 6.81 -6.15
C ARG A 65 1.72 6.67 -7.33
N TRP A 66 1.21 6.12 -8.40
CA TRP A 66 1.93 6.13 -9.69
C TRP A 66 0.95 6.01 -10.85
N LEU A 67 1.46 6.35 -12.03
CA LEU A 67 0.69 6.33 -13.27
C LEU A 67 1.34 5.38 -14.24
N THR A 68 0.58 4.46 -14.80
CA THR A 68 1.02 3.58 -15.88
C THR A 68 -0.05 3.58 -16.97
N GLU A 69 0.33 3.96 -18.19
CA GLU A 69 -0.57 3.89 -19.35
C GLU A 69 -1.93 4.54 -19.07
N ARG A 70 -1.91 5.74 -18.49
CA ARG A 70 -3.09 6.55 -18.15
C ARG A 70 -3.93 6.00 -17.01
N VAL A 71 -3.51 4.92 -16.37
CA VAL A 71 -4.19 4.40 -15.18
C VAL A 71 -3.48 4.92 -13.94
N GLN A 72 -4.24 5.53 -13.04
CA GLN A 72 -3.73 5.99 -11.76
C GLN A 72 -3.85 4.87 -10.75
N TYR A 73 -2.70 4.37 -10.31
CA TYR A 73 -2.64 3.31 -9.29
C TYR A 73 -2.40 3.90 -7.92
N ARG A 74 -2.95 3.24 -6.91
CA ARG A 74 -2.76 3.60 -5.51
C ARG A 74 -2.51 2.35 -4.69
N VAL A 75 -1.60 2.44 -3.73
CA VAL A 75 -1.47 1.42 -2.70
C VAL A 75 -1.59 2.12 -1.36
N ILE A 76 -2.56 1.69 -0.57
CA ILE A 76 -2.80 2.25 0.75
C ILE A 76 -2.03 1.43 1.77
N GLY A 77 -1.31 2.10 2.66
CA GLY A 77 -0.50 1.42 3.65
C GLY A 77 -0.40 2.20 4.95
N CYS A 78 0.38 1.67 5.87
CA CYS A 78 0.61 2.29 7.17
C CYS A 78 2.03 1.98 7.66
N ASN A 79 2.54 2.82 8.56
CA ASN A 79 3.82 2.58 9.21
C ASN A 79 3.74 1.36 10.12
N GLY A 80 4.84 0.64 10.23
CA GLY A 80 4.95 -0.52 11.10
C GLY A 80 4.77 -1.83 10.38
N PRO A 81 4.76 -2.94 11.15
CA PRO A 81 4.82 -2.98 12.61
C PRO A 81 6.16 -2.62 13.21
N GLY A 82 7.25 -2.87 12.49
CA GLY A 82 8.58 -2.57 12.97
C GLY A 82 9.05 -1.18 12.57
N ARG A 83 10.13 -0.76 13.20
CA ARG A 83 10.76 0.51 12.89
C ARG A 83 11.32 0.48 11.47
N GLY A 84 11.04 1.53 10.70
CA GLY A 84 11.49 1.59 9.31
C GLY A 84 10.74 0.65 8.37
N GLU A 85 9.60 0.12 8.82
CA GLU A 85 8.75 -0.72 7.99
C GLU A 85 7.48 0.01 7.58
N TYR A 86 7.05 -0.25 6.37
CA TYR A 86 5.79 0.26 5.85
C TYR A 86 4.99 -0.91 5.29
N THR A 87 3.79 -1.12 5.83
CA THR A 87 2.95 -2.26 5.45
C THR A 87 1.93 -1.85 4.41
N LEU A 88 1.94 -2.57 3.30
CA LEU A 88 1.00 -2.39 2.21
C LEU A 88 -0.30 -3.13 2.56
N LEU A 89 -1.42 -2.42 2.50
CA LEU A 89 -2.71 -2.94 2.97
C LEU A 89 -3.65 -3.29 1.83
N ILE A 90 -3.70 -2.48 0.78
CA ILE A 90 -4.55 -2.74 -0.38
C ILE A 90 -4.02 -1.99 -1.60
N GLY A 91 -4.10 -2.66 -2.75
CA GLY A 91 -3.87 -2.02 -4.05
C GLY A 91 -5.19 -1.66 -4.71
N CYS A 92 -5.20 -0.55 -5.44
CA CYS A 92 -6.42 -0.08 -6.09
C CYS A 92 -6.07 0.87 -7.24
N THR A 93 -7.09 1.29 -7.97
CA THR A 93 -6.97 2.35 -8.96
C THR A 93 -7.83 3.53 -8.53
N HIS A 94 -7.58 4.68 -9.15
CA HIS A 94 -8.27 5.92 -8.80
C HIS A 94 -8.60 6.68 -10.08
N LYS A 95 -9.85 7.10 -10.22
CA LYS A 95 -10.29 7.86 -11.39
C LYS A 95 -11.40 8.82 -10.99
N SER A 96 -11.26 10.10 -11.35
CA SER A 96 -12.27 11.12 -11.06
C SER A 96 -12.72 11.11 -9.61
N GLN A 97 -11.76 11.05 -8.68
CA GLN A 97 -11.98 11.05 -7.23
C GLN A 97 -12.65 9.78 -6.69
N VAL A 98 -12.71 8.72 -7.50
CA VAL A 98 -13.31 7.46 -7.10
C VAL A 98 -12.27 6.36 -7.09
N TYR A 99 -12.21 5.62 -5.98
CA TYR A 99 -11.36 4.43 -5.88
C TYR A 99 -12.06 3.22 -6.49
N ASN A 100 -11.26 2.32 -7.05
CA ASN A 100 -11.73 1.00 -7.47
C ASN A 100 -10.80 -0.06 -6.87
N PRO A 101 -11.26 -0.88 -5.91
CA PRO A 101 -12.65 -0.98 -5.44
C PRO A 101 -13.09 0.25 -4.63
N PRO A 102 -14.38 0.59 -4.63
CA PRO A 102 -14.86 1.82 -3.99
C PRO A 102 -14.68 1.84 -2.47
N ASN A 103 -14.55 0.69 -1.85
CA ASN A 103 -14.34 0.56 -0.40
C ASN A 103 -12.85 0.43 -0.02
N ALA A 104 -11.94 0.82 -0.92
CA ALA A 104 -10.50 0.62 -0.70
C ALA A 104 -10.00 1.23 0.61
N LEU A 105 -10.41 2.47 0.91
CA LEU A 105 -9.95 3.13 2.15
C LEU A 105 -10.49 2.45 3.39
N ASP A 106 -11.74 2.03 3.38
CA ASP A 106 -12.34 1.32 4.52
C ASP A 106 -11.68 -0.04 4.74
N THR A 107 -11.38 -0.74 3.65
CA THR A 107 -10.65 -2.01 3.71
C THR A 107 -9.27 -1.80 4.33
N ALA A 108 -8.55 -0.76 3.90
CA ALA A 108 -7.24 -0.44 4.45
C ALA A 108 -7.32 -0.14 5.94
N ALA A 109 -8.30 0.66 6.35
CA ALA A 109 -8.49 1.01 7.75
C ALA A 109 -8.77 -0.24 8.60
N GLN A 110 -9.61 -1.14 8.10
CA GLN A 110 -9.93 -2.39 8.79
C GLN A 110 -8.70 -3.29 8.91
N ARG A 111 -7.92 -3.40 7.86
CA ARG A 111 -6.69 -4.22 7.88
C ARG A 111 -5.65 -3.64 8.83
N MET A 112 -5.48 -2.33 8.87
CA MET A 112 -4.61 -1.69 9.84
C MET A 112 -5.03 -2.01 11.27
N LYS A 113 -6.34 -1.95 11.54
CA LYS A 113 -6.90 -2.31 12.84
C LYS A 113 -6.62 -3.76 13.20
N SER A 114 -6.75 -4.65 12.22
CA SER A 114 -6.45 -6.07 12.38
C SER A 114 -4.99 -6.31 12.78
N LEU A 115 -4.07 -5.56 12.19
CA LEU A 115 -2.66 -5.63 12.58
C LEU A 115 -2.45 -5.15 14.01
N GLN A 116 -3.10 -4.08 14.40
CA GLN A 116 -2.97 -3.51 15.74
C GLN A 116 -3.52 -4.45 16.80
N SER A 117 -4.58 -5.21 16.49
CA SER A 117 -5.20 -6.15 17.41
C SER A 117 -4.51 -7.53 17.41
N GLY A 118 -3.57 -7.77 16.51
CA GLY A 118 -2.88 -9.04 16.40
C GLY A 118 -3.62 -10.11 15.61
N GLU A 119 -4.76 -9.79 15.01
CA GLU A 119 -5.49 -10.76 14.18
C GLU A 119 -4.82 -10.97 12.82
N GLY A 120 -4.34 -9.88 12.23
CA GLY A 120 -3.57 -9.96 11.01
C GLY A 120 -2.08 -9.99 11.28
N SER A 121 -1.30 -10.28 10.26
CA SER A 121 0.15 -10.29 10.34
C SER A 121 0.75 -9.65 9.08
N THR A 122 2.06 -9.65 8.99
CA THR A 122 2.75 -9.14 7.80
C THR A 122 3.78 -10.15 7.32
N CYS A 123 4.13 -10.03 6.04
CA CYS A 123 5.25 -10.76 5.47
C CYS A 123 6.06 -9.82 4.60
N GLU A 124 7.28 -10.22 4.26
CA GLU A 124 8.12 -9.42 3.40
C GLU A 124 7.47 -9.25 2.02
N HIS A 125 7.48 -8.01 1.50
CA HIS A 125 6.99 -7.76 0.14
C HIS A 125 8.00 -8.30 -0.87
N LYS A 126 7.52 -9.11 -1.82
CA LYS A 126 8.34 -9.67 -2.89
C LYS A 126 7.80 -9.22 -4.25
N SER A 127 8.66 -8.62 -5.03
CA SER A 127 8.33 -8.21 -6.40
C SER A 127 8.66 -9.32 -7.43
#